data_c5337841ab8efee130beb22ec33065b4
#
_entry.id   c5337841ab8efee130beb22ec33065b4
#
_cell.length_a   1.000
_cell.length_b   1.000
_cell.length_c   1.000
_cell.angle_alpha   90.00
_cell.angle_beta   90.00
_cell.angle_gamma   90.00
#
_symmetry.space_group_name_H-M   'P 1'
#
loop_
_entity.id
_entity.type
_entity.pdbx_description
1 polymer ?
#
loop_
_entity_poly.entity_id
_entity_poly.type
_entity_poly.pdbx_seq_one_letter_code
_entity_poly.pdbx_strand_id
1 'polypeptide(L)'
;GPLTQANVKFVASDEAHSNSVWGHDFRPEYRRLGRLRDDFPGVSFHAFTATATERVQRDIVNELKLRDPLVLVGSFDRPNLVYRVVRRGHLHTQLISILDRHDGESGIIYCSSRKEVEALAEWLTGEGHSAVPYHAGLSDAVRSRNQEKFLDERVDIVVATVAFGMGIDRSNVRFVVHAGAPRSPEHYQQESGRAGRDGLPAECVLIYGGGDFVRWKQIVEDNGEWCERARRRRAFPRSRPGRATERSASAGERSPQPEPRRRR
;
A
#
# COMPACT_ATOMS: atom_id res chain seq x y z
N GLY A 1 21.53 15.02 10.07
CA GLY A 1 21.38 14.24 8.82
C GLY A 1 21.16 15.15 7.61
N PRO A 2 21.09 14.66 6.36
CA PRO A 2 20.95 15.52 5.16
C PRO A 2 19.77 16.48 5.21
N LEU A 3 18.65 16.05 5.80
CA LEU A 3 17.45 16.89 5.93
C LEU A 3 17.62 18.06 6.88
N THR A 4 18.45 17.94 7.91
CA THR A 4 18.70 19.04 8.88
C THR A 4 19.54 20.17 8.29
N GLN A 5 20.25 19.92 7.19
CA GLN A 5 21.00 20.94 6.44
C GLN A 5 20.14 21.61 5.36
N ALA A 6 18.99 21.02 5.00
CA ALA A 6 18.06 21.59 4.03
C ALA A 6 17.20 22.68 4.68
N ASN A 7 16.93 23.77 3.92
CA ASN A 7 15.99 24.80 4.37
C ASN A 7 14.55 24.33 4.16
N VAL A 8 14.11 23.38 5.00
CA VAL A 8 12.77 22.80 4.95
C VAL A 8 11.73 23.85 5.33
N LYS A 9 10.78 24.13 4.45
CA LYS A 9 9.71 25.13 4.68
C LYS A 9 8.44 24.49 5.23
N PHE A 10 8.13 23.27 4.81
CA PHE A 10 7.00 22.47 5.27
C PHE A 10 7.27 21.00 5.06
N VAL A 11 6.54 20.15 5.76
CA VAL A 11 6.53 18.69 5.58
C VAL A 11 5.12 18.28 5.15
N ALA A 12 5.01 17.59 4.03
CA ALA A 12 3.76 17.01 3.54
C ALA A 12 3.86 15.47 3.62
N SER A 13 2.93 14.84 4.33
CA SER A 13 2.76 13.39 4.37
C SER A 13 1.56 13.02 3.52
N ASP A 14 1.80 12.35 2.39
CA ASP A 14 0.75 11.73 1.60
C ASP A 14 0.41 10.34 2.14
N GLU A 15 -0.77 9.81 1.78
CA GLU A 15 -1.31 8.53 2.28
C GLU A 15 -1.24 8.44 3.83
N ALA A 16 -1.57 9.55 4.50
CA ALA A 16 -1.42 9.68 5.94
C ALA A 16 -2.23 8.64 6.75
N HIS A 17 -3.24 8.00 6.16
CA HIS A 17 -3.96 6.88 6.77
C HIS A 17 -3.03 5.69 7.11
N SER A 18 -1.86 5.58 6.43
CA SER A 18 -0.85 4.56 6.74
C SER A 18 -0.21 4.73 8.14
N ASN A 19 -0.35 5.88 8.79
CA ASN A 19 0.06 6.11 10.18
C ASN A 19 -0.86 5.42 11.19
N SER A 20 -2.12 5.20 10.83
CA SER A 20 -3.13 4.62 11.72
C SER A 20 -3.18 3.11 11.63
N VAL A 21 -3.21 2.41 12.77
CA VAL A 21 -3.46 0.95 12.83
C VAL A 21 -4.86 0.58 12.35
N TRP A 22 -5.74 1.56 12.25
CA TRP A 22 -7.11 1.43 11.76
C TRP A 22 -7.26 1.84 10.29
N GLY A 23 -6.16 2.32 9.68
CA GLY A 23 -6.09 2.59 8.25
C GLY A 23 -6.03 1.27 7.47
N HIS A 24 -6.53 1.26 6.25
CA HIS A 24 -6.58 0.07 5.39
C HIS A 24 -5.19 -0.41 4.91
N ASP A 25 -4.17 0.45 4.94
CA ASP A 25 -2.78 0.16 4.56
C ASP A 25 -1.81 0.65 5.64
N PHE A 26 -1.93 0.06 6.85
CA PHE A 26 -1.08 0.45 7.97
C PHE A 26 0.39 0.07 7.72
N ARG A 27 1.27 1.07 7.82
CA ARG A 27 2.72 0.92 7.70
C ARG A 27 3.42 1.37 8.98
N PRO A 28 4.02 0.45 9.76
CA PRO A 28 4.67 0.79 11.03
C PRO A 28 5.77 1.86 10.91
N GLU A 29 6.42 1.95 9.75
CA GLU A 29 7.47 2.92 9.45
C GLU A 29 6.94 4.36 9.42
N TYR A 30 5.70 4.56 8.99
CA TYR A 30 5.05 5.88 8.93
C TYR A 30 4.90 6.52 10.31
N ARG A 31 4.76 5.73 11.38
CA ARG A 31 4.76 6.25 12.76
C ARG A 31 6.04 7.00 13.13
N ARG A 32 7.14 6.71 12.45
CA ARG A 32 8.39 7.43 12.67
C ARG A 32 8.35 8.87 12.14
N LEU A 33 7.42 9.19 11.23
CA LEU A 33 7.26 10.54 10.70
C LEU A 33 6.92 11.56 11.79
N GLY A 34 6.23 11.16 12.86
CA GLY A 34 5.99 12.01 14.03
C GLY A 34 7.26 12.52 14.72
N ARG A 35 8.41 11.83 14.55
CA ARG A 35 9.71 12.29 15.06
C ARG A 35 10.26 13.48 14.28
N LEU A 36 9.90 13.63 13.00
CA LEU A 36 10.30 14.78 12.21
C LEU A 36 9.80 16.09 12.82
N ARG A 37 8.72 16.05 13.60
CA ARG A 37 8.21 17.20 14.33
C ARG A 37 9.20 17.69 15.39
N ASP A 38 9.92 16.77 16.01
CA ASP A 38 10.92 17.07 17.02
C ASP A 38 12.20 17.62 16.37
N ASP A 39 12.54 17.13 15.16
CA ASP A 39 13.69 17.57 14.37
C ASP A 39 13.45 18.95 13.70
N PHE A 40 12.19 19.29 13.41
CA PHE A 40 11.77 20.50 12.70
C PHE A 40 10.67 21.25 13.47
N PRO A 41 10.93 21.81 14.66
CA PRO A 41 9.90 22.36 15.55
C PRO A 41 9.17 23.59 14.99
N GLY A 42 9.83 24.35 14.10
CA GLY A 42 9.30 25.58 13.47
C GLY A 42 8.65 25.37 12.11
N VAL A 43 8.60 24.13 11.60
CA VAL A 43 8.10 23.82 10.27
C VAL A 43 6.63 23.39 10.34
N SER A 44 5.82 23.82 9.37
CA SER A 44 4.42 23.36 9.27
C SER A 44 4.35 21.93 8.74
N PHE A 45 3.38 21.16 9.26
CA PHE A 45 3.14 19.77 8.87
C PHE A 45 1.74 19.64 8.28
N HIS A 46 1.67 18.99 7.14
CA HIS A 46 0.44 18.75 6.39
C HIS A 46 0.28 17.24 6.19
N ALA A 47 -0.93 16.74 6.40
CA ALA A 47 -1.27 15.34 6.20
C ALA A 47 -2.40 15.24 5.17
N PHE A 48 -2.20 14.43 4.14
CA PHE A 48 -3.17 14.22 3.07
C PHE A 48 -3.53 12.75 2.99
N THR A 49 -4.81 12.47 2.77
CA THR A 49 -5.30 11.13 2.53
C THR A 49 -6.62 11.17 1.80
N ALA A 50 -6.83 10.24 0.87
CA ALA A 50 -8.10 10.11 0.16
C ALA A 50 -9.17 9.38 1.01
N THR A 51 -8.75 8.57 1.98
CA THR A 51 -9.65 7.68 2.74
C THR A 51 -9.30 7.71 4.22
N ALA A 52 -10.10 8.39 5.02
CA ALA A 52 -9.93 8.40 6.47
C ALA A 52 -11.27 8.55 7.18
N THR A 53 -11.65 7.54 7.95
CA THR A 53 -12.75 7.65 8.91
C THR A 53 -12.37 8.64 10.02
N GLU A 54 -13.34 9.16 10.77
CA GLU A 54 -13.05 10.07 11.90
C GLU A 54 -12.04 9.51 12.90
N ARG A 55 -12.04 8.19 13.10
CA ARG A 55 -11.08 7.51 13.96
C ARG A 55 -9.67 7.61 13.38
N VAL A 56 -9.53 7.34 12.08
CA VAL A 56 -8.25 7.44 11.36
C VAL A 56 -7.76 8.88 11.35
N GLN A 57 -8.64 9.87 11.15
CA GLN A 57 -8.28 11.30 11.20
C GLN A 57 -7.70 11.68 12.56
N ARG A 58 -8.34 11.26 13.66
CA ARG A 58 -7.83 11.49 15.02
C ARG A 58 -6.46 10.83 15.25
N ASP A 59 -6.29 9.60 14.76
CA ASP A 59 -5.00 8.91 14.86
C ASP A 59 -3.90 9.64 14.08
N ILE A 60 -4.20 10.13 12.86
CA ILE A 60 -3.24 10.91 12.06
C ILE A 60 -2.77 12.15 12.83
N VAL A 61 -3.70 12.90 13.42
CA VAL A 61 -3.38 14.09 14.24
C VAL A 61 -2.42 13.72 15.37
N ASN A 62 -2.71 12.64 16.10
CA ASN A 62 -1.94 12.20 17.25
C ASN A 62 -0.55 11.65 16.85
N GLU A 63 -0.50 10.75 15.88
CA GLU A 63 0.73 10.07 15.47
C GLU A 63 1.73 11.03 14.78
N LEU A 64 1.23 12.01 14.01
CA LEU A 64 2.06 13.05 13.40
C LEU A 64 2.29 14.26 14.32
N LYS A 65 1.75 14.24 15.56
CA LYS A 65 1.83 15.32 16.54
C LYS A 65 1.44 16.69 15.94
N LEU A 66 0.36 16.72 15.17
CA LEU A 66 -0.13 17.96 14.57
C LEU A 66 -0.62 18.91 15.67
N ARG A 67 -0.24 20.19 15.58
CA ARG A 67 -0.61 21.23 16.57
C ARG A 67 -1.73 22.08 15.97
N ASP A 68 -2.88 22.13 16.67
CA ASP A 68 -4.06 22.87 16.25
C ASP A 68 -4.38 22.74 14.74
N PRO A 69 -4.51 21.50 14.23
CA PRO A 69 -4.63 21.27 12.81
C PRO A 69 -6.00 21.75 12.31
N LEU A 70 -5.99 22.46 11.18
CA LEU A 70 -7.20 22.65 10.39
C LEU A 70 -7.53 21.34 9.67
N VAL A 71 -8.64 20.72 10.02
CA VAL A 71 -9.11 19.47 9.38
C VAL A 71 -10.10 19.85 8.27
N LEU A 72 -9.71 19.57 7.03
CA LEU A 72 -10.54 19.80 5.85
C LEU A 72 -11.00 18.44 5.31
N VAL A 73 -12.31 18.24 5.26
CA VAL A 73 -12.92 17.02 4.71
C VAL A 73 -13.67 17.40 3.44
N GLY A 74 -13.17 16.91 2.30
CA GLY A 74 -13.83 17.09 1.01
C GLY A 74 -14.94 16.06 0.77
N SER A 75 -15.80 16.33 -0.20
CA SER A 75 -16.75 15.33 -0.68
C SER A 75 -16.04 14.23 -1.46
N PHE A 76 -16.49 12.98 -1.27
CA PHE A 76 -16.09 11.84 -2.11
C PHE A 76 -16.92 11.73 -3.38
N ASP A 77 -17.92 12.59 -3.53
CA ASP A 77 -18.79 12.56 -4.70
C ASP A 77 -18.04 12.99 -5.97
N ARG A 78 -18.14 12.18 -6.98
CA ARG A 78 -17.57 12.36 -8.32
C ARG A 78 -18.69 12.25 -9.34
N PRO A 79 -19.48 13.32 -9.54
CA PRO A 79 -20.69 13.29 -10.36
C PRO A 79 -20.44 12.94 -11.83
N ASN A 80 -19.18 13.08 -12.29
CA ASN A 80 -18.77 12.70 -13.61
C ASN A 80 -18.47 11.20 -13.79
N LEU A 81 -18.50 10.40 -12.71
CA LEU A 81 -18.25 8.95 -12.79
C LEU A 81 -19.56 8.17 -12.81
N VAL A 82 -19.71 7.31 -13.81
CA VAL A 82 -20.82 6.38 -13.92
C VAL A 82 -20.39 5.00 -13.45
N TYR A 83 -20.96 4.52 -12.34
CA TYR A 83 -20.65 3.21 -11.79
C TYR A 83 -21.61 2.14 -12.31
N ARG A 84 -21.07 1.05 -12.85
CA ARG A 84 -21.82 -0.12 -13.28
C ARG A 84 -21.30 -1.37 -12.61
N VAL A 85 -22.22 -2.22 -12.15
CA VAL A 85 -21.90 -3.52 -11.56
C VAL A 85 -22.54 -4.61 -12.41
N VAL A 86 -21.71 -5.49 -12.97
CA VAL A 86 -22.13 -6.52 -13.90
C VAL A 86 -21.70 -7.89 -13.42
N ARG A 87 -22.61 -8.85 -13.42
CA ARG A 87 -22.25 -10.24 -13.10
C ARG A 87 -21.35 -10.81 -14.21
N ARG A 88 -20.29 -11.51 -13.82
CA ARG A 88 -19.36 -12.14 -14.73
C ARG A 88 -20.07 -13.25 -15.53
N GLY A 89 -20.05 -13.10 -16.84
CA GLY A 89 -20.36 -14.10 -17.83
C GLY A 89 -19.11 -14.48 -18.62
N HIS A 90 -19.16 -14.32 -19.93
CA HIS A 90 -17.97 -14.41 -20.79
C HIS A 90 -17.18 -13.11 -20.74
N LEU A 91 -16.09 -13.11 -19.96
CA LEU A 91 -15.32 -11.90 -19.66
C LEU A 91 -14.87 -11.16 -20.92
N HIS A 92 -14.34 -11.86 -21.92
CA HIS A 92 -13.86 -11.27 -23.18
C HIS A 92 -14.99 -10.54 -23.91
N THR A 93 -16.16 -11.16 -24.04
CA THR A 93 -17.33 -10.53 -24.70
C THR A 93 -17.79 -9.29 -23.92
N GLN A 94 -17.78 -9.35 -22.57
CA GLN A 94 -18.14 -8.20 -21.75
C GLN A 94 -17.13 -7.06 -21.89
N LEU A 95 -15.84 -7.37 -21.99
CA LEU A 95 -14.78 -6.37 -22.20
C LEU A 95 -14.89 -5.73 -23.57
N ILE A 96 -15.05 -6.49 -24.65
CA ILE A 96 -15.27 -5.93 -25.99
C ILE A 96 -16.46 -4.98 -25.99
N SER A 97 -17.59 -5.38 -25.41
CA SER A 97 -18.76 -4.48 -25.30
C SER A 97 -18.50 -3.18 -24.53
N ILE A 98 -17.56 -3.18 -23.60
CA ILE A 98 -17.12 -1.95 -22.90
C ILE A 98 -16.22 -1.15 -23.84
N LEU A 99 -15.23 -1.78 -24.45
CA LEU A 99 -14.26 -1.12 -25.34
C LEU A 99 -14.93 -0.51 -26.56
N ASP A 100 -15.94 -1.17 -27.14
CA ASP A 100 -16.73 -0.63 -28.26
C ASP A 100 -17.43 0.71 -27.92
N ARG A 101 -17.80 0.91 -26.64
CA ARG A 101 -18.36 2.18 -26.16
C ARG A 101 -17.30 3.26 -25.93
N HIS A 102 -16.04 2.84 -25.84
CA HIS A 102 -14.88 3.66 -25.51
C HIS A 102 -13.81 3.57 -26.60
N ASP A 103 -14.23 3.44 -27.87
CA ASP A 103 -13.31 3.31 -28.98
C ASP A 103 -12.36 4.52 -29.07
N GLY A 104 -11.07 4.25 -29.16
CA GLY A 104 -10.03 5.27 -29.16
C GLY A 104 -9.83 6.01 -27.83
N GLU A 105 -10.53 5.61 -26.77
CA GLU A 105 -10.40 6.22 -25.45
C GLU A 105 -9.47 5.42 -24.53
N SER A 106 -8.88 6.11 -23.56
CA SER A 106 -7.95 5.45 -22.63
C SER A 106 -8.62 4.90 -21.38
N GLY A 107 -8.13 3.74 -20.95
CA GLY A 107 -8.66 3.08 -19.77
C GLY A 107 -7.68 2.18 -19.02
N ILE A 108 -8.14 1.74 -17.86
CA ILE A 108 -7.41 0.83 -16.99
C ILE A 108 -8.28 -0.39 -16.72
N ILE A 109 -7.70 -1.59 -16.86
CA ILE A 109 -8.38 -2.84 -16.53
C ILE A 109 -7.64 -3.52 -15.38
N TYR A 110 -8.27 -3.57 -14.21
CA TYR A 110 -7.71 -4.22 -13.03
C TYR A 110 -8.05 -5.71 -12.98
N CYS A 111 -7.02 -6.55 -12.79
CA CYS A 111 -7.12 -8.00 -12.62
C CYS A 111 -6.60 -8.42 -11.24
N SER A 112 -7.08 -9.57 -10.78
CA SER A 112 -6.73 -10.10 -9.45
C SER A 112 -5.36 -10.76 -9.38
N SER A 113 -4.80 -11.20 -10.52
CA SER A 113 -3.52 -11.92 -10.57
C SER A 113 -2.63 -11.45 -11.74
N ARG A 114 -1.30 -11.66 -11.57
CA ARG A 114 -0.31 -11.36 -12.61
C ARG A 114 -0.57 -12.13 -13.90
N LYS A 115 -0.92 -13.42 -13.77
CA LYS A 115 -1.23 -14.30 -14.90
C LYS A 115 -2.44 -13.79 -15.69
N GLU A 116 -3.49 -13.33 -15.01
CA GLU A 116 -4.66 -12.72 -15.67
C GLU A 116 -4.28 -11.43 -16.39
N VAL A 117 -3.40 -10.60 -15.80
CA VAL A 117 -2.91 -9.37 -16.43
C VAL A 117 -2.20 -9.67 -17.75
N GLU A 118 -1.24 -10.61 -17.71
CA GLU A 118 -0.46 -10.98 -18.90
C GLU A 118 -1.36 -11.55 -20.01
N ALA A 119 -2.20 -12.54 -19.67
CA ALA A 119 -3.11 -13.19 -20.62
C ALA A 119 -4.11 -12.20 -21.22
N LEU A 120 -4.66 -11.29 -20.41
CA LEU A 120 -5.64 -10.33 -20.88
C LEU A 120 -5.01 -9.23 -21.75
N ALA A 121 -3.79 -8.76 -21.41
CA ALA A 121 -3.07 -7.79 -22.22
C ALA A 121 -2.67 -8.38 -23.59
N GLU A 122 -2.21 -9.62 -23.60
CA GLU A 122 -1.88 -10.35 -24.85
C GLU A 122 -3.12 -10.53 -25.72
N TRP A 123 -4.24 -10.97 -25.11
CA TRP A 123 -5.50 -11.14 -25.84
C TRP A 123 -6.00 -9.81 -26.44
N LEU A 124 -6.02 -8.72 -25.66
CA LEU A 124 -6.43 -7.40 -26.15
C LEU A 124 -5.56 -6.92 -27.33
N THR A 125 -4.24 -7.15 -27.24
CA THR A 125 -3.32 -6.83 -28.33
C THR A 125 -3.62 -7.66 -29.58
N GLY A 126 -3.97 -8.94 -29.41
CA GLY A 126 -4.41 -9.82 -30.50
C GLY A 126 -5.71 -9.38 -31.16
N GLU A 127 -6.62 -8.76 -30.41
CA GLU A 127 -7.86 -8.15 -30.92
C GLU A 127 -7.63 -6.75 -31.56
N GLY A 128 -6.37 -6.26 -31.56
CA GLY A 128 -6.02 -4.98 -32.20
C GLY A 128 -6.05 -3.77 -31.28
N HIS A 129 -6.29 -3.95 -29.96
CA HIS A 129 -6.24 -2.85 -29.01
C HIS A 129 -4.80 -2.53 -28.58
N SER A 130 -4.51 -1.24 -28.36
CA SER A 130 -3.23 -0.77 -27.85
C SER A 130 -3.16 -0.98 -26.33
N ALA A 131 -2.71 -2.18 -25.89
CA ALA A 131 -2.70 -2.56 -24.48
C ALA A 131 -1.32 -2.97 -23.97
N VAL A 132 -1.01 -2.65 -22.70
CA VAL A 132 0.22 -3.08 -22.02
C VAL A 132 -0.07 -3.66 -20.64
N PRO A 133 0.69 -4.70 -20.20
CA PRO A 133 0.57 -5.24 -18.85
C PRO A 133 1.34 -4.39 -17.83
N TYR A 134 0.82 -4.36 -16.59
CA TYR A 134 1.53 -3.76 -15.45
C TYR A 134 1.27 -4.53 -14.14
N HIS A 135 2.33 -5.08 -13.56
CA HIS A 135 2.28 -5.76 -12.24
C HIS A 135 3.67 -5.85 -11.60
N ALA A 136 3.72 -6.09 -10.30
CA ALA A 136 4.97 -6.14 -9.54
C ALA A 136 5.94 -7.28 -9.92
N GLY A 137 5.52 -8.23 -10.75
CA GLY A 137 6.38 -9.30 -11.28
C GLY A 137 7.21 -8.91 -12.50
N LEU A 138 6.87 -7.80 -13.16
CA LEU A 138 7.67 -7.26 -14.26
C LEU A 138 8.95 -6.61 -13.73
N SER A 139 10.01 -6.58 -14.54
CA SER A 139 11.22 -5.82 -14.20
C SER A 139 10.91 -4.32 -14.09
N ASP A 140 11.71 -3.61 -13.30
CA ASP A 140 11.52 -2.15 -13.10
C ASP A 140 11.58 -1.40 -14.44
N ALA A 141 12.50 -1.78 -15.34
CA ALA A 141 12.61 -1.17 -16.67
C ALA A 141 11.34 -1.37 -17.51
N VAL A 142 10.71 -2.55 -17.47
CA VAL A 142 9.46 -2.82 -18.19
C VAL A 142 8.31 -2.05 -17.56
N ARG A 143 8.23 -2.01 -16.22
CA ARG A 143 7.19 -1.26 -15.52
C ARG A 143 7.26 0.24 -15.86
N SER A 144 8.44 0.86 -15.72
CA SER A 144 8.64 2.27 -16.06
C SER A 144 8.25 2.55 -17.50
N ARG A 145 8.76 1.76 -18.44
CA ARG A 145 8.43 1.92 -19.87
C ARG A 145 6.94 1.80 -20.16
N ASN A 146 6.23 0.83 -19.58
CA ASN A 146 4.81 0.65 -19.82
C ASN A 146 3.98 1.77 -19.17
N GLN A 147 4.40 2.24 -18.00
CA GLN A 147 3.81 3.40 -17.34
C GLN A 147 3.99 4.67 -18.15
N GLU A 148 5.21 4.96 -18.63
CA GLU A 148 5.51 6.10 -19.48
C GLU A 148 4.69 6.07 -20.78
N LYS A 149 4.61 4.91 -21.44
CA LYS A 149 3.78 4.76 -22.66
C LYS A 149 2.34 5.15 -22.41
N PHE A 150 1.79 4.79 -21.25
CA PHE A 150 0.42 5.14 -20.89
C PHE A 150 0.29 6.63 -20.55
N LEU A 151 1.21 7.19 -19.78
CA LEU A 151 1.19 8.61 -19.41
C LEU A 151 1.40 9.52 -20.62
N ASP A 152 2.26 9.12 -21.57
CA ASP A 152 2.52 9.85 -22.83
C ASP A 152 1.49 9.57 -23.91
N GLU A 153 0.38 8.91 -23.59
CA GLU A 153 -0.70 8.59 -24.55
C GLU A 153 -0.28 7.74 -25.75
N ARG A 154 0.83 7.00 -25.62
CA ARG A 154 1.32 6.07 -26.66
C ARG A 154 0.63 4.70 -26.60
N VAL A 155 -0.12 4.44 -25.55
CA VAL A 155 -1.00 3.28 -25.41
C VAL A 155 -2.30 3.71 -24.74
N ASP A 156 -3.39 3.06 -25.11
CA ASP A 156 -4.73 3.42 -24.65
C ASP A 156 -5.12 2.65 -23.39
N ILE A 157 -4.70 1.40 -23.29
CA ILE A 157 -5.15 0.50 -22.22
C ILE A 157 -3.98 -0.01 -21.40
N VAL A 158 -4.11 0.09 -20.07
CA VAL A 158 -3.25 -0.65 -19.13
C VAL A 158 -4.05 -1.75 -18.48
N VAL A 159 -3.59 -2.99 -18.62
CA VAL A 159 -4.09 -4.12 -17.85
C VAL A 159 -3.19 -4.31 -16.65
N ALA A 160 -3.72 -4.22 -15.43
CA ALA A 160 -2.89 -4.13 -14.24
C ALA A 160 -3.42 -4.90 -13.04
N THR A 161 -2.53 -5.20 -12.10
CA THR A 161 -2.91 -5.47 -10.70
C THR A 161 -2.96 -4.16 -9.91
N VAL A 162 -3.36 -4.22 -8.64
CA VAL A 162 -3.31 -3.10 -7.68
C VAL A 162 -1.95 -2.38 -7.61
N ALA A 163 -0.89 -2.99 -8.15
CA ALA A 163 0.43 -2.37 -8.22
C ALA A 163 0.48 -1.13 -9.14
N PHE A 164 -0.48 -0.99 -10.06
CA PHE A 164 -0.65 0.18 -10.90
C PHE A 164 -1.49 1.21 -10.16
N GLY A 165 -0.84 2.02 -9.35
CA GLY A 165 -1.54 2.89 -8.43
C GLY A 165 -0.81 4.20 -8.16
N MET A 166 0.19 4.19 -7.32
CA MET A 166 0.92 5.41 -6.94
C MET A 166 1.61 6.05 -8.15
N GLY A 167 1.50 7.38 -8.24
CA GLY A 167 2.18 8.14 -9.30
C GLY A 167 1.51 8.09 -10.67
N ILE A 168 0.31 7.54 -10.80
CA ILE A 168 -0.45 7.58 -12.06
C ILE A 168 -1.36 8.81 -12.04
N ASP A 169 -0.99 9.76 -12.86
CA ASP A 169 -1.74 11.03 -13.01
C ASP A 169 -2.03 11.32 -14.49
N ARG A 170 -2.78 10.44 -15.13
CA ARG A 170 -3.37 10.66 -16.45
C ARG A 170 -4.80 11.14 -16.26
N SER A 171 -5.11 12.34 -16.72
CA SER A 171 -6.39 13.01 -16.47
C SER A 171 -7.53 12.47 -17.34
N ASN A 172 -7.23 12.07 -18.57
CA ASN A 172 -8.19 11.68 -19.61
C ASN A 172 -8.54 10.18 -19.64
N VAL A 173 -8.46 9.48 -18.51
CA VAL A 173 -8.91 8.08 -18.39
C VAL A 173 -10.44 8.04 -18.45
N ARG A 174 -11.00 7.43 -19.51
CA ARG A 174 -12.45 7.38 -19.75
C ARG A 174 -13.14 6.16 -19.15
N PHE A 175 -12.41 5.09 -18.92
CA PHE A 175 -12.97 3.92 -18.25
C PHE A 175 -12.00 3.24 -17.29
N VAL A 176 -12.54 2.70 -16.21
CA VAL A 176 -11.84 1.80 -15.30
C VAL A 176 -12.68 0.54 -15.14
N VAL A 177 -12.12 -0.60 -15.51
CA VAL A 177 -12.80 -1.90 -15.41
C VAL A 177 -12.11 -2.76 -14.35
N HIS A 178 -12.88 -3.29 -13.43
CA HIS A 178 -12.43 -4.34 -12.53
C HIS A 178 -12.90 -5.69 -13.09
N ALA A 179 -11.94 -6.47 -13.60
CA ALA A 179 -12.20 -7.84 -14.09
C ALA A 179 -12.33 -8.87 -12.97
N GLY A 180 -12.65 -8.43 -11.77
CA GLY A 180 -12.86 -9.18 -10.54
C GLY A 180 -13.09 -8.23 -9.37
N ALA A 181 -13.69 -8.72 -8.30
CA ALA A 181 -13.95 -7.87 -7.14
C ALA A 181 -12.64 -7.35 -6.52
N PRO A 182 -12.51 -6.05 -6.27
CA PRO A 182 -11.37 -5.48 -5.58
C PRO A 182 -11.31 -5.97 -4.12
N ARG A 183 -10.15 -5.77 -3.49
CA ARG A 183 -9.88 -6.29 -2.13
C ARG A 183 -10.78 -5.68 -1.05
N SER A 184 -11.15 -4.42 -1.22
CA SER A 184 -12.04 -3.70 -0.32
C SER A 184 -12.72 -2.53 -1.05
N PRO A 185 -13.76 -1.91 -0.47
CA PRO A 185 -14.39 -0.70 -1.01
C PRO A 185 -13.39 0.46 -1.16
N GLU A 186 -12.43 0.61 -0.25
CA GLU A 186 -11.41 1.66 -0.30
C GLU A 186 -10.49 1.45 -1.51
N HIS A 187 -10.07 0.21 -1.78
CA HIS A 187 -9.30 -0.10 -2.99
C HIS A 187 -10.11 0.19 -4.25
N TYR A 188 -11.39 -0.21 -4.27
CA TYR A 188 -12.27 0.09 -5.38
C TYR A 188 -12.37 1.59 -5.64
N GLN A 189 -12.54 2.39 -4.59
CA GLN A 189 -12.61 3.85 -4.68
C GLN A 189 -11.29 4.46 -5.18
N GLN A 190 -10.14 4.00 -4.69
CA GLN A 190 -8.83 4.48 -5.14
C GLN A 190 -8.56 4.14 -6.61
N GLU A 191 -8.94 2.93 -7.03
CA GLU A 191 -8.73 2.42 -8.38
C GLU A 191 -9.69 3.08 -9.38
N SER A 192 -10.98 3.13 -9.07
CA SER A 192 -12.00 3.81 -9.89
C SER A 192 -11.81 5.33 -9.92
N GLY A 193 -11.30 5.92 -8.84
CA GLY A 193 -10.99 7.35 -8.73
C GLY A 193 -9.92 7.86 -9.71
N ARG A 194 -9.27 6.97 -10.47
CA ARG A 194 -8.34 7.33 -11.56
C ARG A 194 -9.06 7.77 -12.82
N ALA A 195 -10.33 7.40 -12.98
CA ALA A 195 -11.15 7.80 -14.09
C ALA A 195 -11.54 9.29 -14.00
N GLY A 196 -11.62 9.96 -15.13
CA GLY A 196 -12.22 11.30 -15.29
C GLY A 196 -11.65 12.36 -14.37
N ARG A 197 -10.35 12.41 -14.14
CA ARG A 197 -9.71 13.44 -13.29
C ARG A 197 -9.81 14.85 -13.86
N ASP A 198 -10.03 14.95 -15.15
CA ASP A 198 -10.32 16.19 -15.87
C ASP A 198 -11.76 16.70 -15.69
N GLY A 199 -12.61 15.98 -14.94
CA GLY A 199 -14.01 16.32 -14.71
C GLY A 199 -14.96 15.87 -15.83
N LEU A 200 -14.44 15.31 -16.92
CA LEU A 200 -15.28 14.78 -18.00
C LEU A 200 -15.89 13.41 -17.62
N PRO A 201 -17.02 13.02 -18.26
CA PRO A 201 -17.66 11.75 -17.97
C PRO A 201 -16.72 10.55 -18.15
N ALA A 202 -16.77 9.62 -17.23
CA ALA A 202 -16.02 8.37 -17.29
C ALA A 202 -16.83 7.22 -16.69
N GLU A 203 -16.60 6.00 -17.17
CA GLU A 203 -17.30 4.79 -16.76
C GLU A 203 -16.42 3.92 -15.84
N CYS A 204 -16.97 3.47 -14.70
CA CYS A 204 -16.33 2.54 -13.78
C CYS A 204 -17.14 1.24 -13.75
N VAL A 205 -16.60 0.15 -14.30
CA VAL A 205 -17.31 -1.12 -14.41
C VAL A 205 -16.71 -2.15 -13.48
N LEU A 206 -17.52 -2.72 -12.60
CA LEU A 206 -17.14 -3.87 -11.79
C LEU A 206 -17.78 -5.14 -12.37
N ILE A 207 -16.95 -6.03 -12.92
CA ILE A 207 -17.35 -7.37 -13.37
C ILE A 207 -17.06 -8.36 -12.24
N TYR A 208 -18.09 -8.78 -11.51
CA TYR A 208 -17.94 -9.63 -10.34
C TYR A 208 -18.41 -11.07 -10.58
N GLY A 209 -17.74 -12.02 -9.92
CA GLY A 209 -18.14 -13.44 -9.88
C GLY A 209 -18.28 -13.95 -8.45
N GLY A 210 -19.10 -15.01 -8.26
CA GLY A 210 -19.26 -15.60 -6.93
C GLY A 210 -17.96 -16.10 -6.30
N GLY A 211 -17.00 -16.54 -7.12
CA GLY A 211 -15.67 -16.96 -6.67
C GLY A 211 -14.79 -15.84 -6.12
N ASP A 212 -15.04 -14.59 -6.50
CA ASP A 212 -14.24 -13.44 -6.03
C ASP A 212 -14.39 -13.24 -4.52
N PHE A 213 -15.61 -13.36 -4.00
CA PHE A 213 -15.88 -13.23 -2.56
C PHE A 213 -15.29 -14.37 -1.75
N VAL A 214 -15.33 -15.61 -2.26
CA VAL A 214 -14.72 -16.77 -1.61
C VAL A 214 -13.19 -16.59 -1.54
N ARG A 215 -12.57 -16.17 -2.64
CA ARG A 215 -11.14 -15.90 -2.71
C ARG A 215 -10.70 -14.81 -1.73
N TRP A 216 -11.44 -13.69 -1.67
CA TRP A 216 -11.11 -12.61 -0.74
C TRP A 216 -11.30 -12.99 0.71
N LYS A 217 -12.37 -13.76 1.02
CA LYS A 217 -12.59 -14.30 2.37
C LYS A 217 -11.38 -15.14 2.82
N GLN A 218 -10.90 -16.04 1.97
CA GLN A 218 -9.76 -16.89 2.27
C GLN A 218 -8.48 -16.08 2.48
N ILE A 219 -8.21 -15.08 1.63
CA ILE A 219 -7.04 -14.19 1.77
C ILE A 219 -7.11 -13.37 3.09
N VAL A 220 -8.29 -12.92 3.49
CA VAL A 220 -8.48 -12.18 4.75
C VAL A 220 -8.28 -13.10 5.95
N GLU A 221 -8.79 -14.31 5.90
CA GLU A 221 -8.62 -15.34 6.95
C GLU A 221 -7.14 -15.70 7.11
N ASP A 222 -6.44 -16.01 6.02
CA ASP A 222 -5.01 -16.33 6.01
C ASP A 222 -4.15 -15.16 6.56
N ASN A 223 -4.46 -13.94 6.17
CA ASN A 223 -3.79 -12.74 6.68
C ASN A 223 -4.13 -12.46 8.16
N GLY A 224 -5.36 -12.76 8.59
CA GLY A 224 -5.80 -12.65 9.99
C GLY A 224 -4.99 -13.57 10.89
N GLU A 225 -4.82 -14.83 10.51
CA GLU A 225 -3.97 -15.78 11.22
C GLU A 225 -2.49 -15.34 11.25
N TRP A 226 -1.98 -14.77 10.17
CA TRP A 226 -0.62 -14.25 10.12
C TRP A 226 -0.44 -13.07 11.09
N CYS A 227 -1.40 -12.15 11.15
CA CYS A 227 -1.41 -11.03 12.09
C CYS A 227 -1.46 -11.51 13.55
N GLU A 228 -2.27 -12.52 13.88
CA GLU A 228 -2.29 -13.12 15.22
C GLU A 228 -0.98 -13.81 15.58
N ARG A 229 -0.40 -14.59 14.67
CA ARG A 229 0.90 -15.23 14.86
C ARG A 229 2.01 -14.19 15.07
N ALA A 230 1.98 -13.09 14.33
CA ALA A 230 2.91 -11.99 14.48
C ALA A 230 2.74 -11.26 15.83
N ARG A 231 1.49 -11.06 16.30
CA ARG A 231 1.19 -10.50 17.63
C ARG A 231 1.68 -11.42 18.75
N ARG A 232 1.45 -12.74 18.65
CA ARG A 232 1.94 -13.73 19.64
C ARG A 232 3.47 -13.78 19.69
N ARG A 233 4.18 -13.67 18.57
CA ARG A 233 5.65 -13.61 18.54
C ARG A 233 6.21 -12.34 19.18
N ARG A 234 5.51 -11.21 19.14
CA ARG A 234 5.89 -9.95 19.78
C ARG A 234 5.55 -9.90 21.27
N ALA A 235 4.51 -10.61 21.69
CA ALA A 235 4.10 -10.71 23.08
C ALA A 235 5.07 -11.56 23.94
N PHE A 236 5.88 -12.43 23.32
CA PHE A 236 6.97 -13.16 23.97
C PHE A 236 8.31 -12.74 23.36
N PRO A 237 8.98 -11.72 23.90
CA PRO A 237 10.37 -11.49 23.58
C PRO A 237 11.12 -12.76 24.02
N ARG A 238 11.78 -13.43 23.08
CA ARG A 238 12.69 -14.53 23.39
C ARG A 238 13.71 -13.96 24.39
N SER A 239 13.58 -14.33 25.66
CA SER A 239 14.66 -14.18 26.64
C SER A 239 15.84 -14.92 26.04
N ARG A 240 16.87 -14.18 25.63
CA ARG A 240 18.17 -14.79 25.32
C ARG A 240 18.58 -15.54 26.56
N PRO A 241 18.93 -16.83 26.50
CA PRO A 241 19.57 -17.48 27.63
C PRO A 241 20.84 -16.66 27.90
N GLY A 242 20.90 -16.10 29.10
CA GLY A 242 22.07 -15.38 29.55
C GLY A 242 23.26 -16.32 29.46
N ARG A 243 24.30 -15.93 28.74
CA ARG A 243 25.62 -16.55 28.89
C ARG A 243 26.01 -16.34 30.34
N ALA A 244 25.90 -17.40 31.11
CA ALA A 244 26.56 -17.48 32.39
C ALA A 244 28.05 -17.33 32.10
N THR A 245 28.61 -16.16 32.39
CA THR A 245 30.05 -15.97 32.53
C THR A 245 30.42 -16.65 33.83
N GLU A 246 30.92 -17.88 33.74
CA GLU A 246 31.70 -18.48 34.81
C GLU A 246 32.92 -17.59 35.03
N ARG A 247 32.83 -16.71 35.99
CA ARG A 247 33.99 -16.12 36.64
C ARG A 247 34.43 -17.11 37.71
N SER A 248 35.48 -17.88 37.42
CA SER A 248 36.23 -18.63 38.39
C SER A 248 36.77 -17.69 39.45
N ALA A 249 36.14 -17.69 40.62
CA ALA A 249 36.70 -17.08 41.82
C ALA A 249 37.66 -18.13 42.44
N SER A 250 38.93 -17.99 42.14
CA SER A 250 39.99 -18.64 42.94
C SER A 250 40.18 -17.87 44.21
N ALA A 251 39.44 -18.26 45.24
CA ALA A 251 39.75 -17.87 46.59
C ALA A 251 40.82 -18.83 47.15
N GLY A 252 42.05 -18.34 47.26
CA GLY A 252 43.13 -19.07 47.91
C GLY A 252 42.90 -19.11 49.39
N GLU A 253 42.55 -20.28 49.91
CA GLU A 253 42.70 -20.60 51.34
C GLU A 253 44.18 -20.83 51.63
N ARG A 254 44.75 -19.92 52.37
CA ARG A 254 46.06 -20.10 53.01
C ARG A 254 45.88 -20.89 54.32
N SER A 255 46.29 -22.15 54.28
CA SER A 255 46.47 -22.93 55.50
C SER A 255 47.68 -22.41 56.27
N PRO A 256 47.62 -22.36 57.59
CA PRO A 256 48.76 -21.91 58.41
C PRO A 256 49.83 -23.02 58.54
N GLN A 257 51.07 -22.64 58.29
CA GLN A 257 52.24 -23.51 58.54
C GLN A 257 52.55 -23.60 60.01
N PRO A 258 52.98 -24.80 60.50
CA PRO A 258 53.43 -24.92 61.92
C PRO A 258 54.87 -24.45 62.11
N GLU A 259 55.11 -23.76 63.20
CA GLU A 259 56.40 -23.29 63.67
C GLU A 259 57.44 -24.41 63.89
N PRO A 260 58.73 -24.19 63.56
CA PRO A 260 59.77 -25.16 63.83
C PRO A 260 60.18 -25.14 65.30
N ARG A 261 60.12 -26.30 65.93
CA ARG A 261 60.68 -26.52 67.31
C ARG A 261 62.20 -26.33 67.31
N ARG A 262 62.67 -25.41 68.12
CA ARG A 262 64.10 -25.35 68.53
C ARG A 262 64.46 -26.58 69.27
N ARG A 263 65.52 -27.25 68.85
CA ARG A 263 66.35 -28.17 69.68
C ARG A 263 67.67 -27.45 70.02
N ARG A 264 68.04 -27.73 71.22
CA ARG A 264 69.37 -27.35 71.82
C ARG A 264 70.53 -27.76 70.91
#